data_8a5ce0841759f3ce1291206ab44cc11c
#
_entry.id   8a5ce0841759f3ce1291206ab44cc11c
#
_cell.length_a   1.000
_cell.length_b   1.000
_cell.length_c   1.000
_cell.angle_alpha   90.00
_cell.angle_beta   90.00
_cell.angle_gamma   90.00
#
_symmetry.space_group_name_H-M   'P 1'
#
loop_
_entity.id
_entity.type
_entity.pdbx_description
1 polymer ?
#
loop_
_entity_poly.entity_id
_entity_poly.type
_entity_poly.pdbx_seq_one_letter_code
_entity_poly.pdbx_strand_id
1 'polypeptide(L)'
;MSEMDVSQEFDYDLVIIGAGVGGHGAALHAVSCGLKTAIIEASEMGGTCVNRGCIPSKALLAASGRVRELRNTHHLQALGIQVGDVAFDRQAIANHANNLVSKIRGDLTNSLKRLGVDIIQGWGKVAGQQKVTVTTDSGEKTLTAKDIILSTGSVPFVPPGIEIDGKTVFTSDDALKLDWIPDWIAIIGSGYIGLEFSDVYTALGSEITMIEALDQLMPTFDPDIAKLATRVLITPRDIETHVGVLAMKVTPGAPVVIELADAKTKEVVEVLEVDACLVATGRIPATKNLGLDAVGVETDRRGFITVDETMAVLSSGEPVPNLWAIGDAIGQLMLAHAASAQGVAAVENICGRHRTVDYRSIPAAAFTHPEISYVGLTEPAAKALGEKEGFEVTSVKSYFKGNSKAIAEGEAEGIAKVIYRRDTGEVLGVHILGIHASDLIHEASNAIALRQSINTLAYLVHAHPTLSEVLDDAYKRAVASH
;
A
#
# COMPACT_ATOMS: atom_id res chain seq x y z
N MET A 1 25.79 51.52 -12.47
CA MET A 1 24.45 51.43 -11.87
C MET A 1 24.12 49.93 -11.92
N SER A 2 24.28 49.27 -10.79
CA SER A 2 23.95 47.87 -10.62
C SER A 2 22.41 47.73 -10.69
N GLU A 3 21.91 46.93 -11.60
CA GLU A 3 20.54 46.46 -11.56
C GLU A 3 20.28 45.84 -10.17
N MET A 4 19.41 46.45 -9.40
CA MET A 4 18.90 45.83 -8.19
C MET A 4 18.07 44.64 -8.64
N ASP A 5 18.58 43.47 -8.30
CA ASP A 5 17.85 42.20 -8.36
C ASP A 5 16.59 42.39 -7.46
N VAL A 6 15.47 42.64 -8.10
CA VAL A 6 14.16 42.69 -7.43
C VAL A 6 13.88 41.25 -7.02
N SER A 7 14.27 40.86 -5.81
CA SER A 7 13.92 39.55 -5.28
C SER A 7 12.39 39.38 -5.41
N GLN A 8 11.98 38.46 -6.28
CA GLN A 8 10.57 38.13 -6.46
C GLN A 8 10.04 37.66 -5.11
N GLU A 9 9.11 38.41 -4.52
CA GLU A 9 8.47 38.03 -3.26
C GLU A 9 7.44 36.95 -3.54
N PHE A 10 7.66 35.75 -3.00
CA PHE A 10 6.74 34.63 -3.10
C PHE A 10 5.76 34.61 -1.93
N ASP A 11 4.52 34.16 -2.15
CA ASP A 11 3.55 33.98 -1.08
C ASP A 11 4.03 32.92 -0.06
N TYR A 12 4.72 31.87 -0.56
CA TYR A 12 5.23 30.74 0.23
C TYR A 12 6.63 30.29 -0.23
N ASP A 13 7.36 29.65 0.67
CA ASP A 13 8.56 28.92 0.30
C ASP A 13 8.18 27.61 -0.39
N LEU A 14 7.11 26.93 0.10
CA LEU A 14 6.62 25.67 -0.43
C LEU A 14 5.10 25.64 -0.53
N VAL A 15 4.59 25.22 -1.69
CA VAL A 15 3.18 24.84 -1.88
C VAL A 15 3.10 23.35 -2.19
N ILE A 16 2.25 22.63 -1.45
CA ILE A 16 2.01 21.20 -1.65
C ILE A 16 0.59 21.00 -2.18
N ILE A 17 0.43 20.29 -3.30
CA ILE A 17 -0.87 19.95 -3.89
C ILE A 17 -1.21 18.51 -3.52
N GLY A 18 -2.21 18.35 -2.64
CA GLY A 18 -2.66 17.07 -2.07
C GLY A 18 -2.18 16.86 -0.63
N ALA A 19 -3.14 16.70 0.28
CA ALA A 19 -2.90 16.51 1.72
C ALA A 19 -3.09 15.05 2.17
N GLY A 20 -2.74 14.10 1.30
CA GLY A 20 -2.57 12.70 1.66
C GLY A 20 -1.36 12.50 2.59
N VAL A 21 -1.06 11.25 2.94
CA VAL A 21 0.05 10.92 3.88
C VAL A 21 1.39 11.48 3.39
N GLY A 22 1.66 11.44 2.07
CA GLY A 22 2.88 12.00 1.49
C GLY A 22 2.96 13.52 1.66
N GLY A 23 1.91 14.25 1.25
CA GLY A 23 1.86 15.71 1.37
C GLY A 23 1.87 16.18 2.82
N HIS A 24 1.16 15.48 3.72
CA HIS A 24 1.19 15.74 5.16
C HIS A 24 2.61 15.57 5.73
N GLY A 25 3.29 14.45 5.40
CA GLY A 25 4.66 14.20 5.83
C GLY A 25 5.64 15.25 5.30
N ALA A 26 5.50 15.64 4.03
CA ALA A 26 6.29 16.72 3.44
C ALA A 26 6.07 18.06 4.16
N ALA A 27 4.81 18.41 4.48
CA ALA A 27 4.47 19.65 5.18
C ALA A 27 5.08 19.70 6.59
N LEU A 28 5.00 18.60 7.36
CA LEU A 28 5.62 18.50 8.67
C LEU A 28 7.13 18.72 8.59
N HIS A 29 7.77 18.07 7.63
CA HIS A 29 9.22 18.20 7.46
C HIS A 29 9.63 19.59 6.96
N ALA A 30 8.87 20.19 6.05
CA ALA A 30 9.12 21.54 5.55
C ALA A 30 9.10 22.59 6.67
N VAL A 31 8.11 22.50 7.55
CA VAL A 31 8.06 23.42 8.73
C VAL A 31 9.25 23.19 9.65
N SER A 32 9.69 21.94 9.87
CA SER A 32 10.88 21.66 10.68
C SER A 32 12.17 22.23 10.06
N CYS A 33 12.17 22.45 8.74
CA CYS A 33 13.23 23.14 8.01
C CYS A 33 13.05 24.68 7.96
N GLY A 34 12.00 25.22 8.56
CA GLY A 34 11.74 26.66 8.60
C GLY A 34 11.06 27.21 7.34
N LEU A 35 10.51 26.37 6.47
CA LEU A 35 9.85 26.80 5.25
C LEU A 35 8.41 27.26 5.52
N LYS A 36 8.06 28.45 5.03
CA LYS A 36 6.66 28.93 5.02
C LYS A 36 5.86 28.09 4.03
N THR A 37 4.95 27.26 4.54
CA THR A 37 4.31 26.19 3.78
C THR A 37 2.81 26.37 3.69
N ALA A 38 2.25 26.17 2.49
CA ALA A 38 0.82 25.95 2.26
C ALA A 38 0.56 24.55 1.72
N ILE A 39 -0.56 23.94 2.10
CA ILE A 39 -1.04 22.67 1.58
C ILE A 39 -2.46 22.83 1.04
N ILE A 40 -2.67 22.34 -0.19
CA ILE A 40 -3.95 22.44 -0.90
C ILE A 40 -4.60 21.06 -0.91
N GLU A 41 -5.86 20.97 -0.50
CA GLU A 41 -6.63 19.73 -0.50
C GLU A 41 -8.00 19.94 -1.15
N ALA A 42 -8.29 19.09 -2.14
CA ALA A 42 -9.54 19.18 -2.89
C ALA A 42 -10.71 18.49 -2.16
N SER A 43 -10.43 17.50 -1.33
CA SER A 43 -11.46 16.73 -0.63
C SER A 43 -11.22 16.69 0.89
N GLU A 44 -10.55 15.67 1.37
CA GLU A 44 -10.42 15.41 2.80
C GLU A 44 -8.94 15.24 3.20
N MET A 45 -8.53 15.97 4.24
CA MET A 45 -7.20 15.81 4.85
C MET A 45 -6.89 14.35 5.17
N GLY A 46 -5.65 13.91 4.91
CA GLY A 46 -5.20 12.54 5.09
C GLY A 46 -5.35 11.65 3.86
N GLY A 47 -6.04 12.13 2.81
CA GLY A 47 -6.17 11.47 1.51
C GLY A 47 -6.73 10.05 1.59
N THR A 48 -6.38 9.20 0.62
CA THR A 48 -6.88 7.82 0.51
C THR A 48 -6.60 6.99 1.75
N CYS A 49 -5.37 6.96 2.24
CA CYS A 49 -4.98 6.09 3.36
C CYS A 49 -5.85 6.30 4.61
N VAL A 50 -6.08 7.56 5.01
CA VAL A 50 -6.84 7.88 6.22
C VAL A 50 -8.34 7.71 6.01
N ASN A 51 -8.87 8.17 4.87
CA ASN A 51 -10.32 8.31 4.71
C ASN A 51 -11.00 7.11 4.07
N ARG A 52 -10.30 6.36 3.18
CA ARG A 52 -10.87 5.28 2.36
C ARG A 52 -9.87 4.18 1.97
N GLY A 53 -8.86 3.96 2.80
CA GLY A 53 -7.80 2.97 2.56
C GLY A 53 -7.32 2.32 3.84
N CYS A 54 -6.05 2.54 4.19
CA CYS A 54 -5.34 1.84 5.26
C CYS A 54 -6.07 1.85 6.60
N ILE A 55 -6.52 3.02 7.05
CA ILE A 55 -7.10 3.15 8.41
C ILE A 55 -8.44 2.43 8.52
N PRO A 56 -9.46 2.72 7.68
CA PRO A 56 -10.74 2.03 7.82
C PRO A 56 -10.66 0.54 7.47
N SER A 57 -9.79 0.11 6.54
CA SER A 57 -9.63 -1.32 6.23
C SER A 57 -9.03 -2.09 7.41
N LYS A 58 -8.07 -1.51 8.15
CA LYS A 58 -7.49 -2.14 9.35
C LYS A 58 -8.48 -2.18 10.50
N ALA A 59 -9.37 -1.20 10.63
CA ALA A 59 -10.48 -1.26 11.58
C ALA A 59 -11.47 -2.40 11.26
N LEU A 60 -11.77 -2.61 9.96
CA LEU A 60 -12.59 -3.75 9.52
C LEU A 60 -11.89 -5.09 9.77
N LEU A 61 -10.62 -5.22 9.38
CA LEU A 61 -9.84 -6.44 9.62
C LEU A 61 -9.72 -6.77 11.10
N ALA A 62 -9.54 -5.77 11.97
CA ALA A 62 -9.53 -5.98 13.42
C ALA A 62 -10.86 -6.52 13.94
N ALA A 63 -11.98 -5.95 13.49
CA ALA A 63 -13.30 -6.41 13.91
C ALA A 63 -13.62 -7.81 13.36
N SER A 64 -13.46 -8.03 12.06
CA SER A 64 -13.71 -9.32 11.40
C SER A 64 -12.78 -10.42 11.93
N GLY A 65 -11.50 -10.08 12.20
CA GLY A 65 -10.56 -10.99 12.84
C GLY A 65 -11.02 -11.48 14.20
N ARG A 66 -11.63 -10.61 15.03
CA ARG A 66 -12.23 -11.04 16.31
C ARG A 66 -13.42 -11.97 16.11
N VAL A 67 -14.27 -11.70 15.12
CA VAL A 67 -15.39 -12.60 14.77
C VAL A 67 -14.86 -13.98 14.36
N ARG A 68 -13.83 -14.03 13.48
CA ARG A 68 -13.19 -15.27 13.06
C ARG A 68 -12.61 -16.04 14.23
N GLU A 69 -11.84 -15.37 15.11
CA GLU A 69 -11.23 -15.96 16.29
C GLU A 69 -12.29 -16.59 17.20
N LEU A 70 -13.34 -15.84 17.54
CA LEU A 70 -14.40 -16.31 18.42
C LEU A 70 -15.27 -17.45 17.81
N ARG A 71 -15.39 -17.50 16.48
CA ARG A 71 -16.08 -18.57 15.77
C ARG A 71 -15.23 -19.83 15.54
N ASN A 72 -13.90 -19.73 15.67
CA ASN A 72 -13.02 -20.89 15.58
C ASN A 72 -13.04 -21.74 16.85
N THR A 73 -14.19 -22.43 17.07
CA THR A 73 -14.45 -23.20 18.29
C THR A 73 -13.40 -24.30 18.51
N HIS A 74 -12.88 -24.91 17.45
CA HIS A 74 -11.84 -25.95 17.56
C HIS A 74 -10.55 -25.37 18.15
N HIS A 75 -10.09 -24.21 17.67
CA HIS A 75 -8.92 -23.54 18.20
C HIS A 75 -9.10 -23.12 19.67
N LEU A 76 -10.26 -22.49 19.98
CA LEU A 76 -10.57 -22.05 21.33
C LEU A 76 -10.66 -23.23 22.32
N GLN A 77 -11.27 -24.35 21.92
CA GLN A 77 -11.34 -25.56 22.74
C GLN A 77 -9.95 -26.16 23.03
N ALA A 78 -9.03 -26.11 22.05
CA ALA A 78 -7.64 -26.55 22.27
C ALA A 78 -6.93 -25.68 23.32
N LEU A 79 -7.33 -24.43 23.48
CA LEU A 79 -6.85 -23.51 24.53
C LEU A 79 -7.67 -23.60 25.84
N GLY A 80 -8.67 -24.49 25.91
CA GLY A 80 -9.54 -24.64 27.08
C GLY A 80 -10.65 -23.57 27.18
N ILE A 81 -10.94 -22.84 26.09
CA ILE A 81 -11.92 -21.77 26.05
C ILE A 81 -13.21 -22.26 25.40
N GLN A 82 -14.35 -21.93 25.98
CA GLN A 82 -15.70 -22.20 25.46
C GLN A 82 -16.40 -20.88 25.18
N VAL A 83 -16.92 -20.71 23.97
CA VAL A 83 -17.66 -19.52 23.53
C VAL A 83 -19.03 -19.97 23.03
N GLY A 84 -20.08 -19.25 23.39
CA GLY A 84 -21.43 -19.43 22.84
C GLY A 84 -21.57 -18.80 21.43
N ASP A 85 -22.83 -18.56 21.03
CA ASP A 85 -23.12 -17.92 19.74
C ASP A 85 -22.48 -16.54 19.62
N VAL A 86 -21.80 -16.30 18.49
CA VAL A 86 -21.12 -15.04 18.21
C VAL A 86 -21.96 -14.24 17.22
N ALA A 87 -22.57 -13.17 17.71
CA ALA A 87 -23.25 -12.18 16.88
C ALA A 87 -22.39 -10.92 16.71
N PHE A 88 -22.60 -10.20 15.61
CA PHE A 88 -22.00 -8.91 15.37
C PHE A 88 -23.00 -7.98 14.67
N ASP A 89 -22.78 -6.69 14.78
CA ASP A 89 -23.54 -5.64 14.11
C ASP A 89 -22.66 -4.94 13.06
N ARG A 90 -22.98 -5.13 11.77
CA ARG A 90 -22.21 -4.58 10.66
C ARG A 90 -22.20 -3.05 10.68
N GLN A 91 -23.32 -2.42 11.04
CA GLN A 91 -23.41 -0.97 11.15
C GLN A 91 -22.53 -0.43 12.29
N ALA A 92 -22.48 -1.13 13.42
CA ALA A 92 -21.61 -0.75 14.53
C ALA A 92 -20.12 -0.87 14.13
N ILE A 93 -19.74 -1.90 13.37
CA ILE A 93 -18.37 -2.04 12.80
C ILE A 93 -18.05 -0.88 11.86
N ALA A 94 -18.96 -0.52 10.96
CA ALA A 94 -18.78 0.63 10.06
C ALA A 94 -18.65 1.95 10.85
N ASN A 95 -19.48 2.14 11.86
CA ASN A 95 -19.42 3.32 12.72
C ASN A 95 -18.09 3.41 13.48
N HIS A 96 -17.56 2.28 13.96
CA HIS A 96 -16.24 2.24 14.60
C HIS A 96 -15.14 2.72 13.63
N ALA A 97 -15.11 2.21 12.40
CA ALA A 97 -14.16 2.64 11.39
C ALA A 97 -14.29 4.13 11.05
N ASN A 98 -15.52 4.62 10.86
CA ASN A 98 -15.78 6.04 10.56
C ASN A 98 -15.37 6.98 11.69
N ASN A 99 -15.61 6.59 12.95
CA ASN A 99 -15.18 7.37 14.12
C ASN A 99 -13.65 7.46 14.21
N LEU A 100 -12.95 6.34 13.94
CA LEU A 100 -11.50 6.30 13.91
C LEU A 100 -10.94 7.20 12.79
N VAL A 101 -11.50 7.12 11.59
CA VAL A 101 -11.15 7.99 10.46
C VAL A 101 -11.31 9.46 10.82
N SER A 102 -12.48 9.83 11.39
CA SER A 102 -12.79 11.21 11.77
C SER A 102 -11.81 11.75 12.81
N LYS A 103 -11.46 10.93 13.80
CA LYS A 103 -10.46 11.28 14.82
C LYS A 103 -9.08 11.52 14.19
N ILE A 104 -8.56 10.55 13.43
CA ILE A 104 -7.23 10.65 12.82
C ILE A 104 -7.15 11.84 11.87
N ARG A 105 -8.15 12.04 11.01
CA ARG A 105 -8.23 13.19 10.12
C ARG A 105 -8.20 14.52 10.89
N GLY A 106 -8.95 14.60 11.98
CA GLY A 106 -8.93 15.77 12.88
C GLY A 106 -7.56 16.02 13.49
N ASP A 107 -6.92 14.98 13.99
CA ASP A 107 -5.58 15.06 14.61
C ASP A 107 -4.53 15.54 13.60
N LEU A 108 -4.53 14.97 12.37
CA LEU A 108 -3.64 15.40 11.28
C LEU A 108 -3.86 16.87 10.90
N THR A 109 -5.11 17.28 10.72
CA THR A 109 -5.47 18.68 10.42
C THR A 109 -5.00 19.63 11.50
N ASN A 110 -5.24 19.30 12.76
CA ASN A 110 -4.87 20.12 13.90
C ASN A 110 -3.34 20.19 14.07
N SER A 111 -2.61 19.13 13.75
CA SER A 111 -1.14 19.14 13.79
C SER A 111 -0.54 20.17 12.84
N LEU A 112 -1.00 20.21 11.59
CA LEU A 112 -0.55 21.19 10.59
C LEU A 112 -0.90 22.61 10.99
N LYS A 113 -2.14 22.86 11.46
CA LYS A 113 -2.58 24.18 11.93
C LYS A 113 -1.71 24.70 13.09
N ARG A 114 -1.40 23.85 14.08
CA ARG A 114 -0.55 24.23 15.21
C ARG A 114 0.88 24.60 14.80
N LEU A 115 1.35 24.02 13.68
CA LEU A 115 2.68 24.29 13.13
C LEU A 115 2.70 25.48 12.17
N GLY A 116 1.56 26.15 11.95
CA GLY A 116 1.46 27.32 11.08
C GLY A 116 1.43 27.00 9.59
N VAL A 117 1.06 25.78 9.21
CA VAL A 117 0.81 25.45 7.79
C VAL A 117 -0.53 26.00 7.36
N ASP A 118 -0.56 26.76 6.27
CA ASP A 118 -1.79 27.26 5.67
C ASP A 118 -2.49 26.12 4.90
N ILE A 119 -3.67 25.71 5.39
CA ILE A 119 -4.48 24.68 4.75
C ILE A 119 -5.51 25.37 3.85
N ILE A 120 -5.43 25.12 2.55
CA ILE A 120 -6.29 25.73 1.54
C ILE A 120 -7.19 24.64 0.95
N GLN A 121 -8.51 24.77 1.17
CA GLN A 121 -9.50 23.88 0.58
C GLN A 121 -9.76 24.27 -0.86
N GLY A 122 -9.60 23.35 -1.81
CA GLY A 122 -9.86 23.58 -3.23
C GLY A 122 -9.01 22.70 -4.16
N TRP A 123 -9.28 22.80 -5.43
CA TRP A 123 -8.53 22.10 -6.48
C TRP A 123 -7.29 22.90 -6.87
N GLY A 124 -6.11 22.38 -6.55
CA GLY A 124 -4.83 22.94 -6.95
C GLY A 124 -4.37 22.41 -8.30
N LYS A 125 -3.88 23.28 -9.16
CA LYS A 125 -3.20 22.93 -10.42
C LYS A 125 -1.98 23.81 -10.65
N VAL A 126 -0.98 23.30 -11.31
CA VAL A 126 0.17 24.06 -11.79
C VAL A 126 -0.31 25.03 -12.88
N ALA A 127 0.05 26.30 -12.75
CA ALA A 127 -0.37 27.35 -13.69
C ALA A 127 0.81 28.03 -14.40
N GLY A 128 2.00 27.45 -14.25
CA GLY A 128 3.27 27.93 -14.78
C GLY A 128 4.38 27.72 -13.77
N GLN A 129 5.58 28.13 -14.14
CA GLN A 129 6.75 28.00 -13.25
C GLN A 129 6.48 28.76 -11.94
N GLN A 130 6.63 28.05 -10.79
CA GLN A 130 6.45 28.59 -9.45
C GLN A 130 5.05 29.22 -9.19
N LYS A 131 4.03 28.81 -9.95
CA LYS A 131 2.64 29.28 -9.84
C LYS A 131 1.67 28.13 -9.70
N VAL A 132 0.75 28.26 -8.76
CA VAL A 132 -0.35 27.32 -8.52
C VAL A 132 -1.66 28.10 -8.55
N THR A 133 -2.64 27.62 -9.30
CA THR A 133 -4.00 28.10 -9.22
C THR A 133 -4.83 27.17 -8.35
N VAL A 134 -5.60 27.74 -7.44
CA VAL A 134 -6.53 27.01 -6.56
C VAL A 134 -7.96 27.44 -6.90
N THR A 135 -8.77 26.50 -7.34
CA THR A 135 -10.21 26.70 -7.54
C THR A 135 -10.93 26.32 -6.25
N THR A 136 -11.60 27.29 -5.65
CA THR A 136 -12.39 27.17 -4.41
C THR A 136 -13.86 27.47 -4.69
N ASP A 137 -14.73 27.23 -3.73
CA ASP A 137 -16.16 27.59 -3.84
C ASP A 137 -16.39 29.11 -4.01
N SER A 138 -15.43 29.95 -3.58
CA SER A 138 -15.48 31.41 -3.68
C SER A 138 -14.83 31.97 -4.95
N GLY A 139 -14.28 31.11 -5.81
CA GLY A 139 -13.60 31.48 -7.06
C GLY A 139 -12.17 30.96 -7.16
N GLU A 140 -11.44 31.45 -8.15
CA GLU A 140 -10.07 31.04 -8.44
C GLU A 140 -9.06 32.00 -7.78
N LYS A 141 -8.02 31.45 -7.15
CA LYS A 141 -6.91 32.18 -6.55
C LYS A 141 -5.58 31.66 -7.09
N THR A 142 -4.68 32.55 -7.44
CA THR A 142 -3.30 32.21 -7.80
C THR A 142 -2.38 32.40 -6.59
N LEU A 143 -1.50 31.43 -6.36
CA LEU A 143 -0.45 31.44 -5.36
C LEU A 143 0.90 31.33 -6.05
N THR A 144 1.91 31.99 -5.46
CA THR A 144 3.31 31.87 -5.89
C THR A 144 4.13 31.16 -4.80
N ALA A 145 5.02 30.27 -5.22
CA ALA A 145 5.89 29.53 -4.30
C ALA A 145 7.29 29.37 -4.88
N LYS A 146 8.31 29.34 -4.02
CA LYS A 146 9.66 29.00 -4.47
C LYS A 146 9.70 27.59 -5.04
N ASP A 147 9.07 26.64 -4.34
CA ASP A 147 8.99 25.24 -4.74
C ASP A 147 7.54 24.72 -4.66
N ILE A 148 7.23 23.73 -5.50
CA ILE A 148 5.92 23.07 -5.56
C ILE A 148 6.11 21.56 -5.48
N ILE A 149 5.36 20.89 -4.57
CA ILE A 149 5.30 19.44 -4.48
C ILE A 149 3.92 18.96 -4.95
N LEU A 150 3.91 18.02 -5.90
CA LEU A 150 2.72 17.32 -6.38
C LEU A 150 2.55 16.02 -5.58
N SER A 151 1.47 15.92 -4.80
CA SER A 151 1.16 14.77 -3.92
C SER A 151 -0.30 14.33 -4.07
N THR A 152 -0.78 14.29 -5.31
CA THR A 152 -2.20 14.09 -5.64
C THR A 152 -2.69 12.66 -5.49
N GLY A 153 -1.77 11.70 -5.31
CA GLY A 153 -2.10 10.32 -5.03
C GLY A 153 -2.67 9.55 -6.22
N SER A 154 -3.61 8.65 -5.96
CA SER A 154 -4.20 7.72 -6.92
C SER A 154 -5.69 7.50 -6.68
N VAL A 155 -6.36 6.94 -7.69
CA VAL A 155 -7.75 6.48 -7.63
C VAL A 155 -7.83 5.01 -8.02
N PRO A 156 -8.87 4.25 -7.59
CA PRO A 156 -9.05 2.87 -8.04
C PRO A 156 -9.09 2.78 -9.56
N PHE A 157 -8.44 1.76 -10.10
CA PHE A 157 -8.57 1.42 -11.52
C PHE A 157 -9.79 0.53 -11.72
N VAL A 158 -10.67 0.93 -12.62
CA VAL A 158 -11.81 0.13 -13.06
C VAL A 158 -11.59 -0.25 -14.52
N PRO A 159 -11.42 -1.54 -14.83
CA PRO A 159 -11.29 -2.00 -16.21
C PRO A 159 -12.50 -1.60 -17.08
N PRO A 160 -12.29 -1.38 -18.39
CA PRO A 160 -13.41 -1.17 -19.32
C PRO A 160 -14.41 -2.35 -19.29
N GLY A 161 -15.69 -2.06 -19.37
CA GLY A 161 -16.77 -3.07 -19.33
C GLY A 161 -17.32 -3.34 -17.92
N ILE A 162 -16.73 -2.76 -16.88
CA ILE A 162 -17.22 -2.86 -15.50
C ILE A 162 -17.98 -1.58 -15.13
N GLU A 163 -19.23 -1.72 -14.76
CA GLU A 163 -20.07 -0.63 -14.28
C GLU A 163 -20.07 -0.59 -12.76
N ILE A 164 -19.69 0.55 -12.17
CA ILE A 164 -19.68 0.77 -10.72
C ILE A 164 -20.95 1.52 -10.32
N ASP A 165 -21.74 0.96 -9.41
CA ASP A 165 -22.90 1.62 -8.81
C ASP A 165 -22.65 2.05 -7.35
N GLY A 166 -21.52 1.61 -6.75
CA GLY A 166 -21.14 1.88 -5.37
C GLY A 166 -21.96 1.12 -4.33
N LYS A 167 -22.77 0.13 -4.76
CA LYS A 167 -23.66 -0.66 -3.90
C LYS A 167 -23.51 -2.16 -4.09
N THR A 168 -23.77 -2.63 -5.33
CA THR A 168 -23.65 -4.04 -5.69
C THR A 168 -22.35 -4.30 -6.45
N VAL A 169 -21.89 -3.35 -7.25
CA VAL A 169 -20.55 -3.35 -7.88
C VAL A 169 -19.80 -2.12 -7.38
N PHE A 170 -18.69 -2.33 -6.70
CA PHE A 170 -18.00 -1.28 -5.98
C PHE A 170 -16.47 -1.46 -5.97
N THR A 171 -15.77 -0.38 -5.63
CA THR A 171 -14.33 -0.39 -5.40
C THR A 171 -14.01 -0.50 -3.90
N SER A 172 -12.71 -0.56 -3.56
CA SER A 172 -12.25 -0.53 -2.17
C SER A 172 -12.73 0.71 -1.40
N ASP A 173 -12.92 1.84 -2.10
CA ASP A 173 -13.35 3.10 -1.48
C ASP A 173 -14.80 3.02 -0.95
N ASP A 174 -15.63 2.20 -1.60
CA ASP A 174 -17.04 1.99 -1.24
C ASP A 174 -17.21 0.81 -0.28
N ALA A 175 -16.42 -0.26 -0.45
CA ALA A 175 -16.47 -1.48 0.37
C ALA A 175 -16.40 -1.20 1.89
N LEU A 176 -15.69 -0.12 2.26
CA LEU A 176 -15.52 0.33 3.64
C LEU A 176 -16.80 0.93 4.24
N LYS A 177 -17.73 1.38 3.40
CA LYS A 177 -18.96 2.08 3.77
C LYS A 177 -20.20 1.17 3.76
N LEU A 178 -20.08 -0.02 3.19
CA LEU A 178 -21.22 -0.94 3.09
C LEU A 178 -21.78 -1.27 4.48
N ASP A 179 -23.08 -1.15 4.62
CA ASP A 179 -23.85 -1.43 5.84
C ASP A 179 -24.46 -2.85 5.83
N TRP A 180 -24.23 -3.62 4.77
CA TRP A 180 -24.69 -4.99 4.60
C TRP A 180 -23.54 -5.94 4.26
N ILE A 181 -23.77 -7.23 4.36
CA ILE A 181 -22.82 -8.28 4.02
C ILE A 181 -23.48 -9.13 2.92
N PRO A 182 -22.83 -9.25 1.74
CA PRO A 182 -23.30 -10.15 0.70
C PRO A 182 -23.13 -11.61 1.14
N ASP A 183 -24.09 -12.49 0.81
CA ASP A 183 -23.92 -13.92 1.03
C ASP A 183 -22.83 -14.46 0.08
N TRP A 184 -22.81 -13.99 -1.17
CA TRP A 184 -21.80 -14.35 -2.17
C TRP A 184 -21.23 -13.11 -2.86
N ILE A 185 -19.91 -12.95 -2.81
CA ILE A 185 -19.21 -11.81 -3.42
C ILE A 185 -18.11 -12.27 -4.37
N ALA A 186 -18.06 -11.67 -5.57
CA ALA A 186 -16.92 -11.78 -6.46
C ALA A 186 -15.88 -10.70 -6.13
N ILE A 187 -14.59 -11.07 -6.11
CA ILE A 187 -13.46 -10.15 -5.93
C ILE A 187 -12.56 -10.24 -7.15
N ILE A 188 -12.44 -9.14 -7.91
CA ILE A 188 -11.61 -9.06 -9.10
C ILE A 188 -10.23 -8.50 -8.71
N GLY A 189 -9.20 -9.36 -8.77
CA GLY A 189 -7.83 -9.08 -8.41
C GLY A 189 -7.40 -9.71 -7.08
N SER A 190 -6.28 -10.43 -7.10
CA SER A 190 -5.68 -11.14 -5.96
C SER A 190 -4.49 -10.39 -5.32
N GLY A 191 -4.40 -9.08 -5.51
CA GLY A 191 -3.43 -8.22 -4.84
C GLY A 191 -3.77 -7.97 -3.35
N TYR A 192 -3.01 -7.07 -2.69
CA TYR A 192 -3.21 -6.73 -1.26
C TYR A 192 -4.66 -6.44 -0.90
N ILE A 193 -5.33 -5.59 -1.71
CA ILE A 193 -6.70 -5.15 -1.44
C ILE A 193 -7.66 -6.34 -1.55
N GLY A 194 -7.57 -7.12 -2.62
CA GLY A 194 -8.42 -8.30 -2.81
C GLY A 194 -8.24 -9.33 -1.71
N LEU A 195 -7.00 -9.59 -1.27
CA LEU A 195 -6.70 -10.51 -0.16
C LEU A 195 -7.25 -10.01 1.19
N GLU A 196 -7.06 -8.73 1.52
CA GLU A 196 -7.57 -8.17 2.77
C GLU A 196 -9.10 -8.20 2.83
N PHE A 197 -9.78 -7.85 1.74
CA PHE A 197 -11.24 -7.94 1.70
C PHE A 197 -11.74 -9.38 1.67
N SER A 198 -11.02 -10.31 1.03
CA SER A 198 -11.37 -11.73 1.14
C SER A 198 -11.30 -12.23 2.57
N ASP A 199 -10.31 -11.77 3.34
CA ASP A 199 -10.18 -12.08 4.76
C ASP A 199 -11.34 -11.50 5.60
N VAL A 200 -11.77 -10.25 5.31
CA VAL A 200 -12.90 -9.59 5.97
C VAL A 200 -14.21 -10.33 5.69
N TYR A 201 -14.53 -10.55 4.41
CA TYR A 201 -15.83 -11.10 4.01
C TYR A 201 -15.99 -12.57 4.43
N THR A 202 -14.95 -13.41 4.27
CA THR A 202 -15.01 -14.80 4.78
C THR A 202 -15.15 -14.85 6.30
N ALA A 203 -14.48 -13.99 7.05
CA ALA A 203 -14.61 -13.91 8.51
C ALA A 203 -16.02 -13.52 8.95
N LEU A 204 -16.73 -12.71 8.14
CA LEU A 204 -18.11 -12.28 8.41
C LEU A 204 -19.16 -13.25 7.86
N GLY A 205 -18.77 -14.23 7.04
CA GLY A 205 -19.65 -15.35 6.61
C GLY A 205 -20.02 -15.33 5.12
N SER A 206 -19.39 -14.51 4.29
CA SER A 206 -19.61 -14.53 2.84
C SER A 206 -18.86 -15.67 2.16
N GLU A 207 -19.46 -16.27 1.13
CA GLU A 207 -18.75 -17.04 0.11
C GLU A 207 -18.07 -16.11 -0.88
N ILE A 208 -16.89 -16.50 -1.41
CA ILE A 208 -16.11 -15.64 -2.29
C ILE A 208 -15.76 -16.36 -3.59
N THR A 209 -15.91 -15.66 -4.71
CA THR A 209 -15.26 -16.01 -5.97
C THR A 209 -14.14 -15.01 -6.26
N MET A 210 -12.89 -15.47 -6.24
CA MET A 210 -11.72 -14.63 -6.54
C MET A 210 -11.33 -14.80 -8.02
N ILE A 211 -11.29 -13.69 -8.76
CA ILE A 211 -11.02 -13.64 -10.19
C ILE A 211 -9.66 -12.97 -10.42
N GLU A 212 -8.73 -13.68 -11.09
CA GLU A 212 -7.38 -13.19 -11.39
C GLU A 212 -7.07 -13.34 -12.88
N ALA A 213 -6.62 -12.27 -13.50
CA ALA A 213 -6.30 -12.23 -14.92
C ALA A 213 -5.02 -12.99 -15.28
N LEU A 214 -4.10 -13.15 -14.34
CA LEU A 214 -2.86 -13.91 -14.52
C LEU A 214 -3.06 -15.40 -14.20
N ASP A 215 -2.13 -16.22 -14.67
CA ASP A 215 -2.21 -17.70 -14.54
C ASP A 215 -2.02 -18.19 -13.08
N GLN A 216 -1.77 -17.28 -12.11
CA GLN A 216 -1.61 -17.60 -10.69
C GLN A 216 -2.14 -16.49 -9.79
N LEU A 217 -2.58 -16.85 -8.59
CA LEU A 217 -2.93 -15.91 -7.56
C LEU A 217 -1.68 -15.20 -7.00
N MET A 218 -1.87 -13.97 -6.52
CA MET A 218 -0.81 -13.20 -5.84
C MET A 218 0.48 -13.07 -6.66
N PRO A 219 0.40 -12.63 -7.93
CA PRO A 219 1.52 -12.69 -8.87
C PRO A 219 2.69 -11.77 -8.50
N THR A 220 2.49 -10.81 -7.59
CA THR A 220 3.52 -9.86 -7.15
C THR A 220 4.32 -10.34 -5.93
N PHE A 221 3.88 -11.42 -5.27
CA PHE A 221 4.57 -11.97 -4.11
C PHE A 221 5.68 -12.96 -4.53
N ASP A 222 6.61 -13.23 -3.62
CA ASP A 222 7.57 -14.31 -3.82
C ASP A 222 6.84 -15.64 -4.03
N PRO A 223 7.25 -16.49 -4.99
CA PRO A 223 6.52 -17.73 -5.34
C PRO A 223 6.26 -18.68 -4.17
N ASP A 224 7.20 -18.80 -3.23
CA ASP A 224 7.01 -19.64 -2.05
C ASP A 224 5.95 -19.07 -1.11
N ILE A 225 5.92 -17.74 -0.97
CA ILE A 225 4.90 -17.03 -0.19
C ILE A 225 3.53 -17.17 -0.87
N ALA A 226 3.43 -16.92 -2.18
CA ALA A 226 2.17 -17.05 -2.91
C ALA A 226 1.59 -18.47 -2.80
N LYS A 227 2.44 -19.49 -2.96
CA LYS A 227 2.04 -20.90 -2.81
C LYS A 227 1.56 -21.22 -1.40
N LEU A 228 2.26 -20.75 -0.37
CA LEU A 228 1.86 -20.97 1.01
C LEU A 228 0.57 -20.18 1.33
N ALA A 229 0.48 -18.93 0.89
CA ALA A 229 -0.69 -18.10 1.09
C ALA A 229 -1.95 -18.72 0.47
N THR A 230 -1.86 -19.26 -0.74
CA THR A 230 -2.96 -20.03 -1.36
C THR A 230 -3.40 -21.17 -0.45
N ARG A 231 -2.47 -21.93 0.10
CA ARG A 231 -2.75 -23.07 0.99
C ARG A 231 -3.41 -22.67 2.32
N VAL A 232 -3.06 -21.51 2.89
CA VAL A 232 -3.52 -21.11 4.25
C VAL A 232 -4.61 -20.05 4.23
N LEU A 233 -4.68 -19.20 3.19
CA LEU A 233 -5.65 -18.13 3.11
C LEU A 233 -6.83 -18.45 2.18
N ILE A 234 -6.64 -19.29 1.18
CA ILE A 234 -7.64 -19.57 0.14
C ILE A 234 -8.26 -20.95 0.32
N THR A 235 -7.43 -22.01 0.24
CA THR A 235 -7.92 -23.40 0.22
C THR A 235 -8.79 -23.80 1.43
N PRO A 236 -8.53 -23.38 2.68
CA PRO A 236 -9.35 -23.79 3.83
C PRO A 236 -10.59 -22.92 4.07
N ARG A 237 -10.85 -21.94 3.21
CA ARG A 237 -11.97 -20.99 3.32
C ARG A 237 -12.94 -21.21 2.17
N ASP A 238 -14.16 -20.66 2.29
CA ASP A 238 -15.17 -20.71 1.23
C ASP A 238 -14.81 -19.71 0.11
N ILE A 239 -13.67 -19.95 -0.57
CA ILE A 239 -13.16 -19.13 -1.67
C ILE A 239 -12.95 -20.00 -2.90
N GLU A 240 -13.78 -19.78 -3.90
CA GLU A 240 -13.57 -20.29 -5.26
C GLU A 240 -12.59 -19.39 -6.03
N THR A 241 -11.78 -19.96 -6.91
CA THR A 241 -10.77 -19.18 -7.63
C THR A 241 -10.80 -19.43 -9.12
N HIS A 242 -10.82 -18.35 -9.90
CA HIS A 242 -10.67 -18.36 -11.35
C HIS A 242 -9.39 -17.60 -11.72
N VAL A 243 -8.40 -18.29 -12.27
CA VAL A 243 -7.13 -17.71 -12.74
C VAL A 243 -7.02 -17.79 -14.25
N GLY A 244 -6.27 -16.87 -14.85
CA GLY A 244 -6.17 -16.77 -16.32
C GLY A 244 -7.46 -16.29 -16.98
N VAL A 245 -8.34 -15.63 -16.25
CA VAL A 245 -9.63 -15.13 -16.77
C VAL A 245 -9.81 -13.63 -16.46
N LEU A 246 -10.53 -12.95 -17.33
CA LEU A 246 -10.90 -11.55 -17.21
C LEU A 246 -12.39 -11.42 -16.90
N ALA A 247 -12.76 -10.57 -15.98
CA ALA A 247 -14.11 -10.06 -15.88
C ALA A 247 -14.34 -9.04 -17.01
N MET A 248 -14.80 -9.51 -18.16
CA MET A 248 -14.96 -8.68 -19.37
C MET A 248 -16.11 -7.71 -19.25
N LYS A 249 -17.17 -8.11 -18.56
CA LYS A 249 -18.33 -7.28 -18.31
C LYS A 249 -18.87 -7.58 -16.92
N VAL A 250 -19.18 -6.51 -16.20
CA VAL A 250 -19.85 -6.59 -14.90
C VAL A 250 -21.02 -5.63 -14.91
N THR A 251 -22.22 -6.16 -14.72
CA THR A 251 -23.47 -5.41 -14.73
C THR A 251 -24.06 -5.40 -13.33
N PRO A 252 -24.22 -4.21 -12.70
CA PRO A 252 -24.87 -4.10 -11.40
C PRO A 252 -26.31 -4.60 -11.42
N GLY A 253 -26.77 -5.11 -10.29
CA GLY A 253 -28.15 -5.59 -10.15
C GLY A 253 -28.32 -6.53 -8.97
N ALA A 254 -29.44 -7.21 -8.96
CA ALA A 254 -29.74 -8.29 -8.03
C ALA A 254 -30.35 -9.47 -8.83
N PRO A 255 -29.50 -10.40 -9.28
CA PRO A 255 -28.06 -10.54 -9.03
C PRO A 255 -27.18 -9.58 -9.85
N VAL A 256 -25.93 -9.42 -9.43
CA VAL A 256 -24.83 -8.88 -10.25
C VAL A 256 -24.42 -9.94 -11.24
N VAL A 257 -24.32 -9.56 -12.52
CA VAL A 257 -23.94 -10.49 -13.60
C VAL A 257 -22.52 -10.21 -14.07
N ILE A 258 -21.64 -11.22 -14.04
CA ILE A 258 -20.24 -11.14 -14.43
C ILE A 258 -19.95 -12.10 -15.59
N GLU A 259 -19.55 -11.55 -16.74
CA GLU A 259 -19.07 -12.34 -17.88
C GLU A 259 -17.56 -12.56 -17.76
N LEU A 260 -17.15 -13.81 -17.52
CA LEU A 260 -15.75 -14.23 -17.47
C LEU A 260 -15.28 -14.66 -18.86
N ALA A 261 -14.12 -14.18 -19.27
CA ALA A 261 -13.50 -14.58 -20.53
C ALA A 261 -12.06 -15.07 -20.28
N ASP A 262 -11.62 -16.04 -21.06
CA ASP A 262 -10.22 -16.46 -21.07
C ASP A 262 -9.30 -15.25 -21.36
N ALA A 263 -8.26 -15.08 -20.55
CA ALA A 263 -7.41 -13.89 -20.62
C ALA A 263 -6.62 -13.79 -21.94
N LYS A 264 -6.38 -14.90 -22.64
CA LYS A 264 -5.60 -14.97 -23.88
C LYS A 264 -6.49 -14.88 -25.12
N THR A 265 -7.57 -15.70 -25.16
CA THR A 265 -8.46 -15.79 -26.33
C THR A 265 -9.56 -14.73 -26.33
N LYS A 266 -9.89 -14.18 -25.17
CA LYS A 266 -11.03 -13.25 -24.94
C LYS A 266 -12.41 -13.87 -25.20
N GLU A 267 -12.50 -15.18 -25.35
CA GLU A 267 -13.76 -15.88 -25.46
C GLU A 267 -14.43 -16.01 -24.10
N VAL A 268 -15.74 -15.78 -24.03
CA VAL A 268 -16.50 -15.94 -22.78
C VAL A 268 -16.53 -17.42 -22.42
N VAL A 269 -16.07 -17.73 -21.21
CA VAL A 269 -15.98 -19.09 -20.68
C VAL A 269 -17.05 -19.40 -19.65
N GLU A 270 -17.54 -18.35 -18.95
CA GLU A 270 -18.52 -18.52 -17.87
C GLU A 270 -19.27 -17.21 -17.61
N VAL A 271 -20.47 -17.34 -17.02
CA VAL A 271 -21.25 -16.21 -16.50
C VAL A 271 -21.59 -16.51 -15.05
N LEU A 272 -21.20 -15.63 -14.16
CA LEU A 272 -21.50 -15.70 -12.74
C LEU A 272 -22.64 -14.77 -12.38
N GLU A 273 -23.49 -15.20 -11.44
CA GLU A 273 -24.54 -14.39 -10.80
C GLU A 273 -24.27 -14.37 -9.31
N VAL A 274 -23.89 -13.20 -8.76
CA VAL A 274 -23.48 -13.02 -7.37
C VAL A 274 -24.24 -11.86 -6.72
N ASP A 275 -24.20 -11.74 -5.38
CA ASP A 275 -24.87 -10.62 -4.70
C ASP A 275 -24.10 -9.30 -4.83
N ALA A 276 -22.76 -9.40 -4.88
CA ALA A 276 -21.89 -8.22 -4.97
C ALA A 276 -20.60 -8.52 -5.75
N CYS A 277 -19.96 -7.44 -6.24
CA CYS A 277 -18.67 -7.52 -6.89
C CYS A 277 -17.74 -6.40 -6.40
N LEU A 278 -16.58 -6.77 -5.83
CA LEU A 278 -15.51 -5.85 -5.48
C LEU A 278 -14.47 -5.78 -6.61
N VAL A 279 -14.22 -4.59 -7.12
CA VAL A 279 -13.17 -4.34 -8.11
C VAL A 279 -11.89 -3.91 -7.39
N ALA A 280 -10.90 -4.80 -7.35
CA ALA A 280 -9.60 -4.64 -6.68
C ALA A 280 -8.42 -4.79 -7.64
N THR A 281 -8.57 -4.29 -8.87
CA THR A 281 -7.65 -4.47 -10.01
C THR A 281 -6.44 -3.52 -10.01
N GLY A 282 -6.25 -2.76 -8.95
CA GLY A 282 -5.15 -1.81 -8.78
C GLY A 282 -5.58 -0.36 -8.77
N ARG A 283 -4.61 0.55 -8.93
CA ARG A 283 -4.82 2.00 -8.84
C ARG A 283 -4.10 2.72 -9.98
N ILE A 284 -4.65 3.87 -10.38
CA ILE A 284 -4.06 4.77 -11.38
C ILE A 284 -3.81 6.15 -10.77
N PRO A 285 -2.80 6.90 -11.25
CA PRO A 285 -2.44 8.19 -10.67
C PRO A 285 -3.53 9.23 -10.88
N ALA A 286 -3.71 10.10 -9.88
CA ALA A 286 -4.64 11.25 -9.94
C ALA A 286 -3.94 12.49 -10.52
N THR A 287 -3.50 12.42 -11.78
CA THR A 287 -2.72 13.47 -12.46
C THR A 287 -3.49 14.22 -13.54
N LYS A 288 -4.72 13.82 -13.83
CA LYS A 288 -5.58 14.51 -14.81
C LYS A 288 -5.90 15.91 -14.33
N ASN A 289 -5.86 16.88 -15.26
CA ASN A 289 -6.16 18.30 -15.01
C ASN A 289 -5.26 18.98 -13.97
N LEU A 290 -4.05 18.47 -13.74
CA LEU A 290 -3.08 19.02 -12.80
C LEU A 290 -2.30 20.22 -13.38
N GLY A 291 -2.48 20.55 -14.65
CA GLY A 291 -1.82 21.69 -15.32
C GLY A 291 -0.35 21.44 -15.66
N LEU A 292 0.06 20.18 -15.84
CA LEU A 292 1.44 19.80 -16.13
C LEU A 292 1.93 20.35 -17.47
N ASP A 293 1.02 20.52 -18.44
CA ASP A 293 1.27 21.14 -19.74
C ASP A 293 1.76 22.59 -19.62
N ALA A 294 1.33 23.34 -18.60
CA ALA A 294 1.77 24.72 -18.37
C ALA A 294 3.29 24.83 -18.04
N VAL A 295 3.94 23.72 -17.71
CA VAL A 295 5.37 23.62 -17.42
C VAL A 295 6.09 22.61 -18.32
N GLY A 296 5.43 22.16 -19.40
CA GLY A 296 5.99 21.25 -20.39
C GLY A 296 6.23 19.82 -19.87
N VAL A 297 5.51 19.38 -18.85
CA VAL A 297 5.63 18.03 -18.30
C VAL A 297 4.56 17.12 -18.91
N GLU A 298 5.01 15.97 -19.40
CA GLU A 298 4.16 14.88 -19.86
C GLU A 298 4.23 13.71 -18.87
N THR A 299 3.11 13.06 -18.65
CA THR A 299 3.05 11.81 -17.87
C THR A 299 3.45 10.63 -18.74
N ASP A 300 3.84 9.52 -18.11
CA ASP A 300 4.06 8.26 -18.80
C ASP A 300 2.75 7.71 -19.42
N ARG A 301 2.86 6.59 -20.15
CA ARG A 301 1.70 5.94 -20.82
C ARG A 301 0.60 5.49 -19.84
N ARG A 302 0.92 5.34 -18.56
CA ARG A 302 -0.01 4.96 -17.48
C ARG A 302 -0.51 6.17 -16.70
N GLY A 303 -0.04 7.39 -17.04
CA GLY A 303 -0.43 8.63 -16.40
C GLY A 303 0.43 9.04 -15.20
N PHE A 304 1.54 8.33 -14.89
CA PHE A 304 2.43 8.69 -13.80
C PHE A 304 3.37 9.84 -14.15
N ILE A 305 3.67 10.68 -13.15
CA ILE A 305 4.68 11.74 -13.27
C ILE A 305 6.07 11.10 -13.13
N THR A 306 6.94 11.33 -14.09
CA THR A 306 8.33 10.86 -14.03
C THR A 306 9.16 11.80 -13.15
N VAL A 307 9.92 11.22 -12.23
CA VAL A 307 10.85 11.94 -11.35
C VAL A 307 12.24 11.32 -11.38
N ASP A 308 13.24 12.09 -10.99
CA ASP A 308 14.58 11.56 -10.71
C ASP A 308 14.67 10.95 -9.31
N GLU A 309 15.86 10.52 -8.90
CA GLU A 309 16.11 9.93 -7.58
C GLU A 309 15.93 10.89 -6.41
N THR A 310 15.91 12.20 -6.67
CA THR A 310 15.72 13.27 -5.67
C THR A 310 14.26 13.71 -5.54
N MET A 311 13.34 13.13 -6.32
CA MET A 311 11.93 13.48 -6.46
C MET A 311 11.68 14.73 -7.33
N ALA A 312 12.67 15.27 -8.05
CA ALA A 312 12.46 16.35 -9.00
C ALA A 312 11.72 15.84 -10.23
N VAL A 313 10.70 16.57 -10.67
CA VAL A 313 9.90 16.21 -11.84
C VAL A 313 10.74 16.36 -13.12
N LEU A 314 10.65 15.37 -13.99
CA LEU A 314 11.37 15.36 -15.26
C LEU A 314 10.47 15.77 -16.43
N SER A 315 10.99 16.61 -17.31
CA SER A 315 10.47 16.88 -18.64
C SER A 315 11.53 16.54 -19.68
N SER A 316 11.22 15.65 -20.62
CA SER A 316 12.18 15.18 -21.64
C SER A 316 13.52 14.68 -21.08
N GLY A 317 13.49 14.14 -19.86
CA GLY A 317 14.68 13.61 -19.17
C GLY A 317 15.46 14.62 -18.32
N GLU A 318 15.11 15.90 -18.36
CA GLU A 318 15.75 16.95 -17.56
C GLU A 318 14.84 17.40 -16.40
N PRO A 319 15.42 17.74 -15.22
CA PRO A 319 14.65 18.23 -14.09
C PRO A 319 13.97 19.58 -14.40
N VAL A 320 12.68 19.66 -14.09
CA VAL A 320 11.93 20.91 -14.12
C VAL A 320 12.27 21.71 -12.85
N PRO A 321 12.80 22.91 -12.94
CA PRO A 321 13.20 23.68 -11.77
C PRO A 321 12.04 23.91 -10.78
N ASN A 322 12.30 23.69 -9.51
CA ASN A 322 11.38 23.97 -8.42
C ASN A 322 10.04 23.19 -8.46
N LEU A 323 10.00 22.06 -9.19
CA LEU A 323 8.83 21.20 -9.26
C LEU A 323 9.20 19.76 -8.85
N TRP A 324 8.45 19.24 -7.88
CA TRP A 324 8.69 17.95 -7.25
C TRP A 324 7.40 17.11 -7.28
N ALA A 325 7.52 15.79 -7.27
CA ALA A 325 6.35 14.92 -7.17
C ALA A 325 6.64 13.70 -6.29
N ILE A 326 5.63 13.27 -5.53
CA ILE A 326 5.73 12.19 -4.54
C ILE A 326 4.45 11.35 -4.48
N GLY A 327 4.55 10.19 -3.84
CA GLY A 327 3.44 9.29 -3.57
C GLY A 327 2.97 8.55 -4.80
N ASP A 328 1.69 8.12 -4.77
CA ASP A 328 1.12 7.30 -5.84
C ASP A 328 1.15 7.98 -7.20
N ALA A 329 1.22 9.31 -7.25
CA ALA A 329 1.29 10.07 -8.49
C ALA A 329 2.53 9.78 -9.35
N ILE A 330 3.61 9.24 -8.74
CA ILE A 330 4.85 8.86 -9.43
C ILE A 330 4.95 7.36 -9.72
N GLY A 331 4.05 6.53 -9.18
CA GLY A 331 3.97 5.09 -9.45
C GLY A 331 5.10 4.23 -8.87
N GLN A 332 5.96 4.79 -8.03
CA GLN A 332 7.04 4.05 -7.37
C GLN A 332 6.59 3.64 -5.96
N LEU A 333 6.37 2.34 -5.73
CA LEU A 333 5.91 1.80 -4.45
C LEU A 333 4.72 2.60 -3.88
N MET A 334 3.52 2.36 -4.40
CA MET A 334 2.29 3.05 -3.98
C MET A 334 1.84 2.63 -2.56
N LEU A 335 2.64 3.04 -1.56
CA LEU A 335 2.46 2.78 -0.14
C LEU A 335 2.52 4.10 0.65
N ALA A 336 1.70 4.21 1.67
CA ALA A 336 1.58 5.43 2.47
C ALA A 336 2.91 5.87 3.10
N HIS A 337 3.65 4.93 3.68
CA HIS A 337 4.96 5.20 4.30
C HIS A 337 6.06 5.49 3.25
N ALA A 338 5.99 4.91 2.05
CA ALA A 338 6.86 5.28 0.94
C ALA A 338 6.62 6.73 0.50
N ALA A 339 5.35 7.13 0.36
CA ALA A 339 4.99 8.50 0.03
C ALA A 339 5.49 9.51 1.08
N SER A 340 5.41 9.15 2.37
CA SER A 340 5.97 10.00 3.46
C SER A 340 7.49 10.12 3.36
N ALA A 341 8.21 9.01 3.12
CA ALA A 341 9.67 9.02 2.93
C ALA A 341 10.10 9.85 1.71
N GLN A 342 9.34 9.75 0.60
CA GLN A 342 9.54 10.58 -0.60
C GLN A 342 9.31 12.06 -0.29
N GLY A 343 8.30 12.40 0.52
CA GLY A 343 8.03 13.76 0.98
C GLY A 343 9.19 14.35 1.77
N VAL A 344 9.77 13.58 2.69
CA VAL A 344 10.99 13.98 3.43
C VAL A 344 12.16 14.17 2.46
N ALA A 345 12.37 13.25 1.53
CA ALA A 345 13.46 13.36 0.55
C ALA A 345 13.33 14.61 -0.33
N ALA A 346 12.13 14.89 -0.86
CA ALA A 346 11.88 16.09 -1.65
C ALA A 346 12.20 17.36 -0.87
N VAL A 347 11.72 17.47 0.37
CA VAL A 347 11.99 18.65 1.24
C VAL A 347 13.46 18.79 1.57
N GLU A 348 14.19 17.70 1.85
CA GLU A 348 15.65 17.75 2.06
C GLU A 348 16.36 18.32 0.83
N ASN A 349 15.98 17.86 -0.37
CA ASN A 349 16.56 18.35 -1.62
C ASN A 349 16.20 19.83 -1.88
N ILE A 350 14.97 20.26 -1.59
CA ILE A 350 14.56 21.67 -1.61
C ILE A 350 15.45 22.51 -0.69
N CYS A 351 15.83 21.97 0.48
CA CYS A 351 16.73 22.64 1.44
C CYS A 351 18.22 22.52 1.06
N GLY A 352 18.57 21.98 -0.11
CA GLY A 352 19.94 21.79 -0.58
C GLY A 352 20.71 20.65 0.09
N ARG A 353 20.01 19.75 0.78
CA ARG A 353 20.58 18.54 1.40
C ARG A 353 20.24 17.31 0.57
N HIS A 354 21.20 16.83 -0.19
CA HIS A 354 20.98 15.69 -1.09
C HIS A 354 20.47 14.45 -0.35
N ARG A 355 19.28 13.98 -0.73
CA ARG A 355 18.65 12.77 -0.19
C ARG A 355 17.88 12.01 -1.24
N THR A 356 18.07 10.70 -1.26
CA THR A 356 17.33 9.75 -2.10
C THR A 356 16.55 8.75 -1.25
N VAL A 357 15.64 8.01 -1.86
CA VAL A 357 14.86 6.96 -1.22
C VAL A 357 15.37 5.60 -1.67
N ASP A 358 15.84 4.77 -0.74
CA ASP A 358 16.19 3.38 -1.05
C ASP A 358 14.93 2.50 -0.99
N TYR A 359 14.30 2.33 -2.15
CA TYR A 359 13.08 1.52 -2.28
C TYR A 359 13.25 0.05 -1.90
N ARG A 360 14.48 -0.48 -1.95
CA ARG A 360 14.76 -1.87 -1.55
C ARG A 360 14.60 -2.11 -0.06
N SER A 361 14.75 -1.08 0.74
CA SER A 361 14.60 -1.16 2.20
C SER A 361 13.19 -0.83 2.71
N ILE A 362 12.26 -0.48 1.83
CA ILE A 362 10.89 -0.15 2.23
C ILE A 362 10.05 -1.43 2.31
N PRO A 363 9.53 -1.79 3.50
CA PRO A 363 8.72 -2.98 3.68
C PRO A 363 7.30 -2.79 3.15
N ALA A 364 6.65 -3.91 2.80
CA ALA A 364 5.24 -3.96 2.47
C ALA A 364 4.54 -5.07 3.24
N ALA A 365 3.25 -4.90 3.52
CA ALA A 365 2.45 -5.89 4.23
C ALA A 365 1.02 -5.97 3.69
N ALA A 366 0.46 -7.18 3.68
CA ALA A 366 -0.97 -7.47 3.57
C ALA A 366 -1.45 -7.98 4.94
N PHE A 367 -2.48 -7.35 5.46
CA PHE A 367 -2.97 -7.57 6.83
C PHE A 367 -4.06 -8.66 6.90
N THR A 368 -3.88 -9.70 6.13
CA THR A 368 -4.65 -10.95 6.23
C THR A 368 -4.35 -11.68 7.54
N HIS A 369 -5.04 -12.77 7.82
CA HIS A 369 -4.68 -13.64 8.94
C HIS A 369 -4.45 -15.08 8.45
N PRO A 370 -3.19 -15.59 8.52
CA PRO A 370 -1.95 -14.88 8.91
C PRO A 370 -1.56 -13.76 7.95
N GLU A 371 -0.75 -12.81 8.45
CA GLU A 371 -0.25 -11.67 7.68
C GLU A 371 0.82 -12.09 6.65
N ILE A 372 0.95 -11.30 5.58
CA ILE A 372 2.07 -11.41 4.64
C ILE A 372 2.86 -10.12 4.68
N SER A 373 4.18 -10.20 4.80
CA SER A 373 5.06 -9.05 4.68
C SER A 373 6.32 -9.38 3.89
N TYR A 374 6.90 -8.36 3.29
CA TYR A 374 8.17 -8.50 2.61
C TYR A 374 8.94 -7.19 2.53
N VAL A 375 10.25 -7.31 2.29
CA VAL A 375 11.15 -6.20 1.98
C VAL A 375 12.25 -6.71 1.05
N GLY A 376 12.70 -5.86 0.13
CA GLY A 376 13.73 -6.20 -0.85
C GLY A 376 13.20 -7.04 -2.03
N LEU A 377 14.05 -7.86 -2.58
CA LEU A 377 13.82 -8.60 -3.82
C LEU A 377 13.15 -9.96 -3.56
N THR A 378 12.23 -10.36 -4.44
CA THR A 378 11.80 -11.76 -4.54
C THR A 378 12.96 -12.62 -5.03
N GLU A 379 12.91 -13.93 -4.79
CA GLU A 379 13.99 -14.83 -5.25
C GLU A 379 14.22 -14.79 -6.77
N PRO A 380 13.18 -14.79 -7.63
CA PRO A 380 13.39 -14.63 -9.06
C PRO A 380 14.04 -13.30 -9.44
N ALA A 381 13.63 -12.20 -8.80
CA ALA A 381 14.22 -10.87 -9.05
C ALA A 381 15.68 -10.78 -8.58
N ALA A 382 16.00 -11.38 -7.43
CA ALA A 382 17.35 -11.43 -6.91
C ALA A 382 18.26 -12.27 -7.80
N LYS A 383 17.80 -13.42 -8.30
CA LYS A 383 18.53 -14.26 -9.24
C LYS A 383 18.81 -13.52 -10.57
N ALA A 384 17.82 -12.84 -11.13
CA ALA A 384 17.99 -12.03 -12.34
C ALA A 384 19.02 -10.90 -12.14
N LEU A 385 19.01 -10.27 -10.95
CA LEU A 385 20.03 -9.29 -10.58
C LEU A 385 21.42 -9.93 -10.48
N GLY A 386 21.53 -11.10 -9.83
CA GLY A 386 22.77 -11.85 -9.70
C GLY A 386 23.37 -12.27 -11.04
N GLU A 387 22.53 -12.73 -11.99
CA GLU A 387 22.95 -13.02 -13.36
C GLU A 387 23.50 -11.78 -14.08
N LYS A 388 22.83 -10.64 -13.91
CA LYS A 388 23.25 -9.37 -14.52
C LYS A 388 24.55 -8.82 -13.94
N GLU A 389 24.74 -8.93 -12.63
CA GLU A 389 25.87 -8.33 -11.91
C GLU A 389 27.02 -9.32 -11.58
N GLY A 390 26.85 -10.61 -11.89
CA GLY A 390 27.88 -11.62 -11.78
C GLY A 390 28.07 -12.16 -10.35
N PHE A 391 26.98 -12.32 -9.57
CA PHE A 391 27.02 -12.96 -8.24
C PHE A 391 25.96 -14.06 -8.08
N GLU A 392 26.23 -15.02 -7.22
CA GLU A 392 25.32 -16.13 -6.93
C GLU A 392 24.34 -15.74 -5.81
N VAL A 393 23.04 -16.09 -6.00
CA VAL A 393 21.96 -15.86 -5.04
C VAL A 393 21.48 -17.19 -4.50
N THR A 394 21.28 -17.24 -3.19
CA THR A 394 20.68 -18.38 -2.51
C THR A 394 19.59 -17.92 -1.54
N SER A 395 18.77 -18.85 -1.06
CA SER A 395 17.70 -18.56 -0.11
C SER A 395 17.57 -19.66 0.94
N VAL A 396 17.05 -19.32 2.10
CA VAL A 396 16.76 -20.22 3.19
C VAL A 396 15.38 -19.93 3.76
N LYS A 397 14.75 -20.96 4.34
CA LYS A 397 13.43 -20.85 4.98
C LYS A 397 13.49 -21.32 6.43
N SER A 398 12.81 -20.60 7.30
CA SER A 398 12.46 -21.01 8.65
C SER A 398 10.94 -21.09 8.78
N TYR A 399 10.46 -21.96 9.66
CA TYR A 399 9.04 -22.29 9.77
C TYR A 399 8.50 -21.93 11.14
N PHE A 400 7.36 -21.27 11.23
CA PHE A 400 6.66 -20.98 12.49
C PHE A 400 6.30 -22.26 13.26
N LYS A 401 6.15 -23.39 12.60
CA LYS A 401 5.95 -24.72 13.22
C LYS A 401 7.09 -25.14 14.17
N GLY A 402 8.27 -24.54 14.03
CA GLY A 402 9.41 -24.72 14.94
C GLY A 402 9.54 -23.61 15.99
N ASN A 403 8.69 -22.59 15.96
CA ASN A 403 8.76 -21.45 16.86
C ASN A 403 7.88 -21.66 18.09
N SER A 404 8.49 -21.66 19.29
CA SER A 404 7.80 -21.95 20.55
C SER A 404 6.66 -21.01 20.86
N LYS A 405 6.79 -19.71 20.52
CA LYS A 405 5.75 -18.71 20.75
C LYS A 405 4.55 -18.93 19.82
N ALA A 406 4.79 -19.19 18.54
CA ALA A 406 3.74 -19.49 17.57
C ALA A 406 2.96 -20.77 17.94
N ILE A 407 3.67 -21.79 18.42
CA ILE A 407 3.06 -23.04 18.92
C ILE A 407 2.21 -22.77 20.15
N ALA A 408 2.71 -21.97 21.11
CA ALA A 408 1.98 -21.62 22.33
C ALA A 408 0.68 -20.83 22.05
N GLU A 409 0.67 -20.03 20.98
CA GLU A 409 -0.51 -19.29 20.54
C GLU A 409 -1.45 -20.11 19.64
N GLY A 410 -1.04 -21.33 19.23
CA GLY A 410 -1.81 -22.16 18.31
C GLY A 410 -1.78 -21.65 16.85
N GLU A 411 -0.86 -20.74 16.51
CA GLU A 411 -0.79 -19.99 15.26
C GLU A 411 0.53 -20.29 14.52
N ALA A 412 0.85 -21.59 14.36
CA ALA A 412 2.14 -22.04 13.85
C ALA A 412 2.22 -22.16 12.31
N GLU A 413 1.18 -21.78 11.58
CA GLU A 413 1.24 -21.76 10.10
C GLU A 413 2.00 -20.54 9.61
N GLY A 414 3.10 -20.78 8.89
CA GLY A 414 3.89 -19.71 8.30
C GLY A 414 5.34 -20.06 8.04
N ILE A 415 5.99 -19.17 7.29
CA ILE A 415 7.44 -19.21 6.99
C ILE A 415 8.04 -17.80 7.02
N ALA A 416 9.35 -17.75 7.32
CA ALA A 416 10.22 -16.63 6.98
C ALA A 416 11.25 -17.13 5.95
N LYS A 417 11.35 -16.44 4.82
CA LYS A 417 12.31 -16.72 3.74
C LYS A 417 13.30 -15.57 3.65
N VAL A 418 14.59 -15.89 3.71
CA VAL A 418 15.71 -14.95 3.57
C VAL A 418 16.45 -15.26 2.28
N ILE A 419 16.65 -14.24 1.45
CA ILE A 419 17.34 -14.29 0.16
C ILE A 419 18.60 -13.44 0.30
N TYR A 420 19.74 -13.98 -0.06
CA TYR A 420 21.05 -13.36 0.15
C TYR A 420 22.07 -13.71 -0.92
N ARG A 421 23.11 -12.88 -1.03
CA ARG A 421 24.28 -13.13 -1.87
C ARG A 421 25.14 -14.22 -1.23
N ARG A 422 25.55 -15.18 -2.04
CA ARG A 422 26.39 -16.28 -1.54
C ARG A 422 27.81 -15.86 -1.23
N ASP A 423 28.39 -14.91 -1.96
CA ASP A 423 29.77 -14.45 -1.79
C ASP A 423 29.98 -13.55 -0.56
N THR A 424 29.02 -12.66 -0.27
CA THR A 424 29.13 -11.65 0.81
C THR A 424 28.23 -11.93 2.00
N GLY A 425 27.21 -12.75 1.81
CA GLY A 425 26.12 -12.93 2.77
C GLY A 425 25.15 -11.74 2.87
N GLU A 426 25.28 -10.71 2.00
CA GLU A 426 24.39 -9.53 2.00
C GLU A 426 22.93 -9.96 1.81
N VAL A 427 22.04 -9.50 2.68
CA VAL A 427 20.60 -9.77 2.58
C VAL A 427 19.99 -8.95 1.46
N LEU A 428 19.37 -9.60 0.48
CA LEU A 428 18.74 -8.99 -0.68
C LEU A 428 17.22 -8.88 -0.56
N GLY A 429 16.60 -9.78 0.19
CA GLY A 429 15.16 -9.79 0.39
C GLY A 429 14.75 -10.73 1.53
N VAL A 430 13.67 -10.34 2.20
CA VAL A 430 13.03 -11.18 3.25
C VAL A 430 11.53 -11.16 3.03
N HIS A 431 10.92 -12.34 3.11
CA HIS A 431 9.49 -12.53 2.91
C HIS A 431 8.93 -13.38 4.05
N ILE A 432 7.88 -12.92 4.70
CA ILE A 432 7.26 -13.58 5.84
C ILE A 432 5.79 -13.79 5.56
N LEU A 433 5.30 -14.99 5.81
CA LEU A 433 3.89 -15.28 5.98
C LEU A 433 3.74 -15.88 7.38
N GLY A 434 2.94 -15.26 8.24
CA GLY A 434 2.75 -15.70 9.62
C GLY A 434 2.09 -14.62 10.46
N ILE A 435 1.76 -14.97 11.72
CA ILE A 435 1.23 -13.98 12.66
C ILE A 435 2.26 -12.87 12.91
N HIS A 436 1.81 -11.62 13.02
CA HIS A 436 2.64 -10.44 13.25
C HIS A 436 3.75 -10.22 12.20
N ALA A 437 3.57 -10.75 10.98
CA ALA A 437 4.57 -10.58 9.92
C ALA A 437 4.81 -9.11 9.60
N SER A 438 3.79 -8.25 9.69
CA SER A 438 3.90 -6.81 9.47
C SER A 438 4.79 -6.09 10.48
N ASP A 439 4.89 -6.61 11.71
CA ASP A 439 5.79 -6.08 12.73
C ASP A 439 7.20 -6.69 12.62
N LEU A 440 7.28 -7.99 12.35
CA LEU A 440 8.54 -8.73 12.26
C LEU A 440 9.43 -8.27 11.10
N ILE A 441 8.85 -7.80 10.00
CA ILE A 441 9.58 -7.41 8.79
C ILE A 441 10.53 -6.23 9.00
N HIS A 442 10.34 -5.43 10.05
CA HIS A 442 11.16 -4.23 10.29
C HIS A 442 12.61 -4.54 10.65
N GLU A 443 12.89 -5.67 11.30
CA GLU A 443 14.26 -6.14 11.51
C GLU A 443 14.97 -6.36 10.16
N ALA A 444 14.29 -7.04 9.23
CA ALA A 444 14.82 -7.30 7.90
C ALA A 444 14.96 -6.01 7.07
N SER A 445 14.01 -5.07 7.20
CA SER A 445 14.09 -3.75 6.57
C SER A 445 15.34 -2.99 7.01
N ASN A 446 15.62 -2.99 8.31
CA ASN A 446 16.84 -2.37 8.86
C ASN A 446 18.09 -3.09 8.36
N ALA A 447 18.08 -4.42 8.32
CA ALA A 447 19.21 -5.21 7.82
C ALA A 447 19.55 -4.89 6.35
N ILE A 448 18.54 -4.76 5.49
CA ILE A 448 18.72 -4.40 4.08
C ILE A 448 19.18 -2.94 3.94
N ALA A 449 18.56 -1.99 4.66
CA ALA A 449 18.95 -0.58 4.63
C ALA A 449 20.41 -0.35 5.04
N LEU A 450 20.89 -1.14 6.00
CA LEU A 450 22.26 -1.12 6.50
C LEU A 450 23.20 -2.09 5.78
N ARG A 451 22.72 -2.77 4.72
CA ARG A 451 23.48 -3.77 3.94
C ARG A 451 24.15 -4.83 4.81
N GLN A 452 23.40 -5.34 5.80
CA GLN A 452 23.93 -6.33 6.73
C GLN A 452 24.07 -7.71 6.08
N SER A 453 25.09 -8.44 6.54
CA SER A 453 25.33 -9.83 6.15
C SER A 453 24.64 -10.80 7.10
N ILE A 454 24.17 -11.94 6.58
CA ILE A 454 23.71 -13.08 7.38
C ILE A 454 24.74 -13.47 8.44
N ASN A 455 26.03 -13.34 8.14
CA ASN A 455 27.12 -13.62 9.10
C ASN A 455 27.10 -12.72 10.33
N THR A 456 26.59 -11.49 10.21
CA THR A 456 26.38 -10.58 11.35
C THR A 456 25.06 -10.90 12.05
N LEU A 457 23.99 -11.05 11.29
CA LEU A 457 22.62 -11.22 11.81
C LEU A 457 22.46 -12.51 12.63
N ALA A 458 23.10 -13.60 12.20
CA ALA A 458 23.03 -14.91 12.89
C ALA A 458 23.61 -14.92 14.32
N TYR A 459 24.38 -13.90 14.69
CA TYR A 459 24.96 -13.76 16.03
C TYR A 459 24.24 -12.73 16.91
N LEU A 460 23.20 -12.05 16.38
CA LEU A 460 22.35 -11.17 17.18
C LEU A 460 21.47 -12.01 18.11
N VAL A 461 21.20 -11.47 19.30
CA VAL A 461 20.43 -12.21 20.32
C VAL A 461 18.98 -11.77 20.28
N HIS A 462 18.08 -12.73 20.05
CA HIS A 462 16.64 -12.53 20.13
C HIS A 462 16.12 -12.97 21.52
N ALA A 463 15.12 -12.26 22.01
CA ALA A 463 14.46 -12.65 23.25
C ALA A 463 13.69 -13.97 23.06
N HIS A 464 13.74 -14.86 24.09
CA HIS A 464 13.03 -16.15 24.08
C HIS A 464 11.92 -16.18 25.14
N PRO A 465 10.68 -16.69 24.80
CA PRO A 465 10.23 -17.06 23.47
C PRO A 465 9.57 -15.87 22.75
N THR A 466 9.92 -15.65 21.49
CA THR A 466 9.30 -14.61 20.65
C THR A 466 9.09 -15.10 19.21
N LEU A 467 8.18 -14.44 18.48
CA LEU A 467 7.96 -14.74 17.07
C LEU A 467 9.17 -14.34 16.19
N SER A 468 9.93 -13.32 16.60
CA SER A 468 11.12 -12.87 15.86
C SER A 468 12.23 -13.92 15.76
N GLU A 469 12.22 -14.94 16.63
CA GLU A 469 13.15 -16.07 16.52
C GLU A 469 12.99 -16.86 15.21
N VAL A 470 11.92 -16.67 14.44
CA VAL A 470 11.80 -17.25 13.10
C VAL A 470 12.84 -16.65 12.13
N LEU A 471 13.18 -15.36 12.30
CA LEU A 471 14.25 -14.70 11.54
C LEU A 471 15.63 -15.12 12.06
N ASP A 472 15.82 -15.20 13.36
CA ASP A 472 17.05 -15.71 13.98
C ASP A 472 17.39 -17.12 13.48
N ASP A 473 16.43 -18.05 13.48
CA ASP A 473 16.62 -19.41 12.94
C ASP A 473 16.94 -19.36 11.43
N ALA A 474 16.27 -18.49 10.66
CA ALA A 474 16.57 -18.33 9.23
C ALA A 474 18.01 -17.84 9.00
N TYR A 475 18.49 -16.84 9.74
CA TYR A 475 19.86 -16.34 9.61
C TYR A 475 20.89 -17.40 10.01
N LYS A 476 20.66 -18.15 11.11
CA LYS A 476 21.54 -19.24 11.55
C LYS A 476 21.59 -20.38 10.53
N ARG A 477 20.45 -20.74 9.93
CA ARG A 477 20.41 -21.74 8.85
C ARG A 477 21.15 -21.25 7.61
N ALA A 478 21.02 -19.96 7.26
CA ALA A 478 21.74 -19.38 6.14
C ALA A 478 23.25 -19.51 6.31
N VAL A 479 23.79 -19.20 7.49
CA VAL A 479 25.22 -19.36 7.79
C VAL A 479 25.64 -20.81 7.77
N ALA A 480 24.83 -21.74 8.32
CA ALA A 480 25.15 -23.17 8.32
C ALA A 480 25.13 -23.80 6.91
N SER A 481 24.48 -23.19 5.95
CA SER A 481 24.41 -23.63 4.54
C SER A 481 25.37 -22.84 3.61
N HIS A 482 26.08 -21.88 4.15
CA HIS A 482 27.03 -21.02 3.46
C HIS A 482 28.42 -21.62 3.50
#